data_2689ebaff33c2060a1a4ee0a1efcd6f2
#
_entry.id   2689ebaff33c2060a1a4ee0a1efcd6f2
#
_cell.length_a   1.000
_cell.length_b   1.000
_cell.length_c   1.000
_cell.angle_alpha   90.00
_cell.angle_beta   90.00
_cell.angle_gamma   90.00
#
_symmetry.space_group_name_H-M   'P 1'
#
loop_
_entity.id
_entity.type
_entity.pdbx_description
1 polymer ?
#
loop_
_entity_poly.entity_id
_entity_poly.type
_entity_poly.pdbx_seq_one_letter_code
_entity_poly.pdbx_strand_id
1 'polypeptide(L)'
;MAQKPSIPKGTRDFSPMEMAKRNYIFDTIKQVYQLYGFQQIETPAMETLGTLMGKYGEEGDKLLFKVLNSGDYLSKVTPEELAERNSLRLAAKLCEKGLRYDLTVPFARYVVMHREELQLPFKRYQMQPVWRADRPQKGRYREFWQFDGDIVGSDSLLNEVELMQIVDTVFSRFGVRVQIKINNRKILTGIAEVIGAAEKIVDITVAIDKLDKIGLDNVNQELREDGLSDEQIEKLQPIISLEGTNDEKLNTIAEVLATSETGLKGVEETRFILDTLKTLGLKNEIQLDLTLARGLNYYTGAIFEVKALDVQIGSITGGGRYDNLTGIFGMPGISGVGISFGVDRIFDVLNALDCYPKDATNGTQLLFINFGDKETAYCLPSVAKAREAGIRTEIFPDSTKMKKQMSYANAKQIPFVALAGENEMAAGKLTLKNMETGEQSLITIDEIIKTILA
;
A
#
# COMPACT_ATOMS: atom_id res chain seq x y z
N MET A 1 -35.54 13.73 -17.39
CA MET A 1 -35.10 12.33 -17.20
C MET A 1 -34.15 12.31 -15.99
N ALA A 2 -34.33 11.39 -15.06
CA ALA A 2 -33.40 11.25 -13.93
C ALA A 2 -32.04 10.77 -14.48
N GLN A 3 -30.95 11.42 -14.04
CA GLN A 3 -29.59 11.02 -14.42
C GLN A 3 -29.27 9.67 -13.79
N LYS A 4 -28.79 8.70 -14.58
CA LYS A 4 -28.32 7.42 -14.05
C LYS A 4 -27.05 7.66 -13.24
N PRO A 5 -27.01 7.29 -11.95
CA PRO A 5 -25.82 7.48 -11.12
C PRO A 5 -24.64 6.65 -11.67
N SER A 6 -23.45 7.22 -11.61
CA SER A 6 -22.19 6.58 -12.04
C SER A 6 -21.03 7.15 -11.25
N ILE A 7 -19.96 6.38 -11.15
CA ILE A 7 -18.68 6.78 -10.54
C ILE A 7 -17.62 7.02 -11.63
N PRO A 8 -16.57 7.81 -11.36
CA PRO A 8 -15.46 8.00 -12.28
C PRO A 8 -14.79 6.67 -12.63
N LYS A 9 -14.36 6.52 -13.89
CA LYS A 9 -13.67 5.30 -14.34
C LYS A 9 -12.35 5.11 -13.59
N GLY A 10 -12.16 3.93 -13.01
CA GLY A 10 -10.96 3.58 -12.24
C GLY A 10 -11.04 3.92 -10.76
N THR A 11 -12.21 4.34 -10.26
CA THR A 11 -12.54 4.46 -8.84
C THR A 11 -13.52 3.37 -8.43
N ARG A 12 -13.71 3.18 -7.12
CA ARG A 12 -14.60 2.13 -6.57
C ARG A 12 -15.34 2.62 -5.35
N ASP A 13 -16.58 2.14 -5.19
CA ASP A 13 -17.26 2.11 -3.90
C ASP A 13 -16.87 0.81 -3.17
N PHE A 14 -16.89 0.84 -1.86
CA PHE A 14 -16.64 -0.33 -1.01
C PHE A 14 -17.85 -0.57 -0.12
N SER A 15 -18.39 -1.76 -0.18
CA SER A 15 -19.46 -2.23 0.72
C SER A 15 -18.96 -2.29 2.17
N PRO A 16 -19.88 -2.35 3.17
CA PRO A 16 -19.48 -2.53 4.58
C PRO A 16 -18.58 -3.75 4.82
N MET A 17 -18.83 -4.86 4.13
CA MET A 17 -18.01 -6.07 4.21
C MET A 17 -16.60 -5.84 3.65
N GLU A 18 -16.49 -5.19 2.49
CA GLU A 18 -15.20 -4.86 1.90
C GLU A 18 -14.43 -3.87 2.77
N MET A 19 -15.12 -2.91 3.40
CA MET A 19 -14.49 -2.00 4.35
C MET A 19 -13.99 -2.71 5.60
N ALA A 20 -14.71 -3.69 6.13
CA ALA A 20 -14.25 -4.51 7.25
C ALA A 20 -12.94 -5.26 6.89
N LYS A 21 -12.89 -5.87 5.70
CA LYS A 21 -11.68 -6.50 5.15
C LYS A 21 -10.52 -5.51 4.98
N ARG A 22 -10.79 -4.32 4.46
CA ARG A 22 -9.78 -3.27 4.30
C ARG A 22 -9.23 -2.79 5.65
N ASN A 23 -10.11 -2.60 6.64
CA ASN A 23 -9.70 -2.21 7.99
C ASN A 23 -8.78 -3.26 8.62
N TYR A 24 -9.05 -4.56 8.43
CA TYR A 24 -8.14 -5.62 8.86
C TYR A 24 -6.72 -5.43 8.27
N ILE A 25 -6.61 -5.07 6.98
CA ILE A 25 -5.32 -4.80 6.34
C ILE A 25 -4.66 -3.59 7.01
N PHE A 26 -5.40 -2.49 7.14
CA PHE A 26 -4.88 -1.26 7.74
C PHE A 26 -4.41 -1.47 9.18
N ASP A 27 -5.22 -2.13 10.00
CA ASP A 27 -4.91 -2.36 11.41
C ASP A 27 -3.71 -3.29 11.58
N THR A 28 -3.59 -4.32 10.75
CA THR A 28 -2.45 -5.24 10.78
C THR A 28 -1.14 -4.52 10.45
N ILE A 29 -1.10 -3.75 9.36
CA ILE A 29 0.10 -3.00 8.97
C ILE A 29 0.45 -1.93 10.01
N LYS A 30 -0.57 -1.17 10.48
CA LYS A 30 -0.41 -0.15 11.52
C LYS A 30 0.21 -0.73 12.80
N GLN A 31 -0.32 -1.84 13.29
CA GLN A 31 0.22 -2.51 14.48
C GLN A 31 1.68 -2.92 14.30
N VAL A 32 2.05 -3.42 13.11
CA VAL A 32 3.44 -3.79 12.85
C VAL A 32 4.33 -2.54 12.88
N TYR A 33 3.99 -1.46 12.17
CA TYR A 33 4.78 -0.23 12.21
C TYR A 33 4.95 0.32 13.62
N GLN A 34 3.89 0.26 14.46
CA GLN A 34 3.96 0.71 15.85
C GLN A 34 4.96 -0.10 16.69
N LEU A 35 5.10 -1.43 16.44
CA LEU A 35 6.10 -2.27 17.11
C LEU A 35 7.55 -1.81 16.82
N TYR A 36 7.79 -1.20 15.66
CA TYR A 36 9.08 -0.68 15.24
C TYR A 36 9.29 0.81 15.57
N GLY A 37 8.39 1.42 16.34
CA GLY A 37 8.51 2.80 16.79
C GLY A 37 8.17 3.86 15.73
N PHE A 38 7.47 3.49 14.66
CA PHE A 38 7.00 4.45 13.66
C PHE A 38 5.82 5.27 14.17
N GLN A 39 5.77 6.54 13.80
CA GLN A 39 4.73 7.49 14.17
C GLN A 39 3.85 7.83 12.96
N GLN A 40 2.55 7.97 13.21
CA GLN A 40 1.61 8.32 12.14
C GLN A 40 1.66 9.82 11.84
N ILE A 41 1.70 10.13 10.54
CA ILE A 41 1.47 11.49 10.04
C ILE A 41 0.43 11.46 8.91
N GLU A 42 -0.07 12.64 8.54
CA GLU A 42 -0.88 12.86 7.34
C GLU A 42 -0.41 14.12 6.61
N THR A 43 -0.57 14.11 5.30
CA THR A 43 -0.34 15.27 4.44
C THR A 43 -1.61 15.58 3.63
N PRO A 44 -1.79 16.80 3.12
CA PRO A 44 -2.95 17.14 2.30
C PRO A 44 -3.10 16.24 1.06
N ALA A 45 -4.34 15.98 0.65
CA ALA A 45 -4.63 15.26 -0.60
C ALA A 45 -4.20 16.05 -1.84
N MET A 46 -4.28 17.38 -1.76
CA MET A 46 -3.84 18.32 -2.78
C MET A 46 -2.50 18.95 -2.41
N GLU A 47 -1.58 18.93 -3.35
CA GLU A 47 -0.28 19.64 -3.27
C GLU A 47 -0.23 20.71 -4.34
N THR A 48 0.67 21.70 -4.18
CA THR A 48 0.95 22.62 -5.27
C THR A 48 1.55 21.88 -6.46
N LEU A 49 1.28 22.29 -7.69
CA LEU A 49 1.90 21.66 -8.86
C LEU A 49 3.42 21.76 -8.84
N GLY A 50 3.99 22.83 -8.26
CA GLY A 50 5.43 22.95 -8.08
C GLY A 50 6.04 21.88 -7.17
N THR A 51 5.28 21.38 -6.20
CA THR A 51 5.68 20.24 -5.37
C THR A 51 5.69 18.94 -6.15
N LEU A 52 4.73 18.74 -7.05
CA LEU A 52 4.50 17.47 -7.75
C LEU A 52 5.28 17.34 -9.06
N MET A 53 5.29 18.40 -9.89
CA MET A 53 5.85 18.36 -11.24
C MET A 53 7.37 18.19 -11.25
N GLY A 54 7.88 17.38 -12.19
CA GLY A 54 9.31 17.13 -12.37
C GLY A 54 9.92 16.17 -11.35
N LYS A 55 9.11 15.49 -10.53
CA LYS A 55 9.57 14.56 -9.48
C LYS A 55 9.44 13.09 -9.89
N TYR A 56 8.54 12.80 -10.79
CA TYR A 56 8.16 11.43 -11.18
C TYR A 56 8.65 11.05 -12.58
N GLY A 57 9.46 11.90 -13.23
CA GLY A 57 9.83 11.76 -14.63
C GLY A 57 8.70 12.16 -15.59
N GLU A 58 8.97 12.20 -16.88
CA GLU A 58 8.01 12.66 -17.90
C GLU A 58 6.71 11.81 -17.93
N GLU A 59 6.84 10.50 -17.75
CA GLU A 59 5.68 9.61 -17.74
C GLU A 59 4.81 9.86 -16.50
N GLY A 60 5.41 9.98 -15.31
CA GLY A 60 4.69 10.25 -14.08
C GLY A 60 3.99 11.62 -14.10
N ASP A 61 4.62 12.63 -14.65
CA ASP A 61 4.04 13.97 -14.78
C ASP A 61 2.79 14.00 -15.67
N LYS A 62 2.72 13.11 -16.69
CA LYS A 62 1.53 12.91 -17.53
C LYS A 62 0.37 12.25 -16.77
N LEU A 63 0.68 11.49 -15.72
CA LEU A 63 -0.29 10.77 -14.91
C LEU A 63 -0.82 11.58 -13.71
N LEU A 64 -0.31 12.80 -13.47
CA LEU A 64 -0.80 13.67 -12.41
C LEU A 64 -2.21 14.20 -12.71
N PHE A 65 -3.14 14.01 -11.76
CA PHE A 65 -4.41 14.71 -11.78
C PHE A 65 -4.22 16.17 -11.37
N LYS A 66 -4.48 17.07 -12.31
CA LYS A 66 -4.42 18.52 -12.11
C LYS A 66 -5.80 19.03 -11.70
N VAL A 67 -5.85 19.90 -10.69
CA VAL A 67 -7.09 20.49 -10.17
C VAL A 67 -7.24 21.88 -10.74
N LEU A 68 -8.31 22.08 -11.50
CA LEU A 68 -8.66 23.37 -12.10
C LEU A 68 -8.89 24.42 -11.00
N ASN A 69 -8.34 25.62 -11.18
CA ASN A 69 -8.53 26.72 -10.24
C ASN A 69 -10.02 27.07 -10.09
N SER A 70 -10.42 27.45 -8.89
CA SER A 70 -11.79 27.89 -8.62
C SER A 70 -12.04 29.31 -9.16
N GLY A 71 -13.32 29.63 -9.42
CA GLY A 71 -13.71 30.94 -9.94
C GLY A 71 -13.43 31.09 -11.44
N ASP A 72 -13.01 32.28 -11.88
CA ASP A 72 -12.64 32.53 -13.26
C ASP A 72 -11.20 32.03 -13.54
N TYR A 73 -11.10 30.74 -13.86
CA TYR A 73 -9.85 30.05 -14.11
C TYR A 73 -9.15 30.47 -15.42
N LEU A 74 -9.86 31.22 -16.30
CA LEU A 74 -9.28 31.76 -17.53
C LEU A 74 -8.70 33.17 -17.35
N SER A 75 -8.90 33.83 -16.23
CA SER A 75 -8.48 35.22 -15.98
C SER A 75 -6.99 35.49 -16.18
N LYS A 76 -6.14 34.45 -16.04
CA LYS A 76 -4.67 34.52 -16.24
C LYS A 76 -4.20 34.07 -17.63
N VAL A 77 -5.12 33.71 -18.52
CA VAL A 77 -4.83 33.13 -19.85
C VAL A 77 -5.20 34.13 -20.93
N THR A 78 -4.28 34.38 -21.86
CA THR A 78 -4.57 35.27 -22.99
C THR A 78 -5.26 34.53 -24.14
N PRO A 79 -5.98 35.23 -25.02
CA PRO A 79 -6.58 34.61 -26.22
C PRO A 79 -5.55 33.90 -27.12
N GLU A 80 -4.33 34.44 -27.21
CA GLU A 80 -3.23 33.88 -27.99
C GLU A 80 -2.77 32.54 -27.42
N GLU A 81 -2.62 32.45 -26.09
CA GLU A 81 -2.24 31.22 -25.40
C GLU A 81 -3.30 30.13 -25.56
N LEU A 82 -4.59 30.51 -25.54
CA LEU A 82 -5.68 29.57 -25.86
C LEU A 82 -5.61 29.07 -27.31
N ALA A 83 -5.26 29.97 -28.25
CA ALA A 83 -5.12 29.62 -29.65
C ALA A 83 -3.94 28.66 -29.92
N GLU A 84 -2.84 28.76 -29.16
CA GLU A 84 -1.68 27.87 -29.24
C GLU A 84 -2.02 26.40 -28.87
N ARG A 85 -3.08 26.15 -28.10
CA ARG A 85 -3.50 24.81 -27.62
C ARG A 85 -2.39 24.03 -26.93
N ASN A 86 -1.41 24.69 -26.32
CA ASN A 86 -0.34 24.03 -25.59
C ASN A 86 -0.83 23.61 -24.19
N SER A 87 -1.22 22.34 -24.04
CA SER A 87 -1.80 21.80 -22.81
C SER A 87 -0.90 21.95 -21.58
N LEU A 88 0.41 21.78 -21.74
CA LEU A 88 1.36 21.88 -20.61
C LEU A 88 1.47 23.31 -20.10
N ARG A 89 1.60 24.28 -21.03
CA ARG A 89 1.67 25.70 -20.72
C ARG A 89 0.37 26.23 -20.10
N LEU A 90 -0.76 25.80 -20.67
CA LEU A 90 -2.07 26.16 -20.15
C LEU A 90 -2.32 25.57 -18.76
N ALA A 91 -1.96 24.30 -18.55
CA ALA A 91 -2.16 23.64 -17.26
C ALA A 91 -1.46 24.39 -16.12
N ALA A 92 -0.26 24.95 -16.34
CA ALA A 92 0.46 25.73 -15.33
C ALA A 92 -0.27 27.00 -14.89
N LYS A 93 -1.12 27.57 -15.76
CA LYS A 93 -1.94 28.76 -15.47
C LYS A 93 -3.33 28.41 -14.92
N LEU A 94 -3.91 27.35 -15.43
CA LEU A 94 -5.25 26.90 -15.08
C LEU A 94 -5.32 26.12 -13.77
N CYS A 95 -4.20 25.51 -13.37
CA CYS A 95 -4.13 24.59 -12.24
C CYS A 95 -2.95 24.95 -11.35
N GLU A 96 -3.20 25.46 -10.15
CA GLU A 96 -2.17 25.72 -9.14
C GLU A 96 -1.89 24.48 -8.29
N LYS A 97 -2.78 23.50 -8.31
CA LYS A 97 -2.80 22.32 -7.46
C LYS A 97 -3.00 21.05 -8.28
N GLY A 98 -2.54 19.94 -7.74
CA GLY A 98 -2.83 18.60 -8.23
C GLY A 98 -3.13 17.66 -7.07
N LEU A 99 -3.69 16.50 -7.38
CA LEU A 99 -3.82 15.41 -6.42
C LEU A 99 -2.47 14.71 -6.30
N ARG A 100 -2.05 14.38 -5.08
CA ARG A 100 -0.79 13.69 -4.82
C ARG A 100 -0.72 12.35 -5.55
N TYR A 101 0.41 12.08 -6.16
CA TYR A 101 0.69 10.87 -6.94
C TYR A 101 1.17 9.71 -6.06
N ASP A 102 1.91 10.04 -5.01
CA ASP A 102 2.42 9.16 -3.96
C ASP A 102 2.38 9.87 -2.60
N LEU A 103 2.90 9.22 -1.56
CA LEU A 103 3.02 9.80 -0.23
C LEU A 103 4.46 10.25 0.09
N THR A 104 5.46 9.87 -0.73
CA THR A 104 6.87 10.12 -0.48
C THR A 104 7.28 11.56 -0.82
N VAL A 105 6.86 12.11 -1.96
CA VAL A 105 7.16 13.51 -2.31
C VAL A 105 6.48 14.49 -1.35
N PRO A 106 5.17 14.35 -1.01
CA PRO A 106 4.56 15.14 0.06
C PRO A 106 5.26 14.99 1.42
N PHE A 107 5.78 13.81 1.74
CA PHE A 107 6.55 13.59 2.96
C PHE A 107 7.89 14.34 2.94
N ALA A 108 8.62 14.32 1.84
CA ALA A 108 9.87 15.10 1.71
C ALA A 108 9.62 16.60 1.92
N ARG A 109 8.55 17.15 1.34
CA ARG A 109 8.10 18.53 1.61
C ARG A 109 7.78 18.73 3.10
N TYR A 110 7.07 17.78 3.73
CA TYR A 110 6.73 17.80 5.16
C TYR A 110 8.00 17.88 6.03
N VAL A 111 8.99 17.02 5.79
CA VAL A 111 10.27 17.01 6.52
C VAL A 111 10.97 18.38 6.46
N VAL A 112 11.03 18.99 5.27
CA VAL A 112 11.67 20.30 5.10
C VAL A 112 10.90 21.40 5.83
N MET A 113 9.58 21.40 5.77
CA MET A 113 8.74 22.42 6.43
C MET A 113 8.75 22.32 7.97
N HIS A 114 8.94 21.12 8.51
CA HIS A 114 8.89 20.84 9.96
C HIS A 114 10.26 20.46 10.55
N ARG A 115 11.36 20.79 9.84
CA ARG A 115 12.71 20.36 10.21
C ARG A 115 13.10 20.71 11.66
N GLU A 116 12.64 21.84 12.17
CA GLU A 116 12.95 22.31 13.53
C GLU A 116 12.15 21.56 14.63
N GLU A 117 11.06 20.88 14.23
CA GLU A 117 10.16 20.13 15.12
C GLU A 117 10.50 18.63 15.15
N LEU A 118 11.17 18.12 14.07
CA LEU A 118 11.44 16.71 13.90
C LEU A 118 12.77 16.30 14.55
N GLN A 119 12.74 15.23 15.34
CA GLN A 119 13.95 14.58 15.83
C GLN A 119 14.42 13.53 14.82
N LEU A 120 15.65 13.66 14.33
CA LEU A 120 16.25 12.69 13.40
C LEU A 120 17.06 11.62 14.16
N PRO A 121 17.05 10.36 13.74
CA PRO A 121 16.28 9.81 12.62
C PRO A 121 14.78 9.78 12.94
N PHE A 122 13.95 10.16 11.96
CA PHE A 122 12.50 10.20 12.08
C PHE A 122 11.87 9.01 11.33
N LYS A 123 11.09 8.21 12.04
CA LYS A 123 10.35 7.07 11.53
C LYS A 123 8.86 7.41 11.45
N ARG A 124 8.32 7.49 10.24
CA ARG A 124 6.90 7.78 10.05
C ARG A 124 6.20 6.65 9.30
N TYR A 125 4.90 6.47 9.54
CA TYR A 125 4.01 5.82 8.61
C TYR A 125 2.84 6.73 8.23
N GLN A 126 2.29 6.50 7.05
CA GLN A 126 1.19 7.28 6.49
C GLN A 126 0.28 6.37 5.68
N MET A 127 -1.03 6.46 5.93
CA MET A 127 -2.04 5.61 5.31
C MET A 127 -3.09 6.52 4.68
N GLN A 128 -2.99 6.74 3.38
CA GLN A 128 -3.86 7.67 2.68
C GLN A 128 -4.06 7.29 1.20
N PRO A 129 -5.13 7.78 0.54
CA PRO A 129 -5.34 7.56 -0.89
C PRO A 129 -4.37 8.41 -1.72
N VAL A 130 -4.04 7.90 -2.90
CA VAL A 130 -3.26 8.57 -3.95
C VAL A 130 -3.96 8.43 -5.29
N TRP A 131 -3.61 9.29 -6.25
CA TRP A 131 -4.31 9.38 -7.53
C TRP A 131 -3.35 9.36 -8.70
N ARG A 132 -3.58 8.43 -9.63
CA ARG A 132 -2.79 8.30 -10.87
C ARG A 132 -3.73 8.14 -12.06
N ALA A 133 -3.52 8.92 -13.12
CA ALA A 133 -4.35 8.88 -14.32
C ALA A 133 -4.05 7.65 -15.22
N ASP A 134 -3.61 6.56 -14.62
CA ASP A 134 -3.35 5.28 -15.29
C ASP A 134 -4.56 4.75 -16.07
N ARG A 135 -4.29 3.93 -17.09
CA ARG A 135 -5.34 3.13 -17.74
C ARG A 135 -5.81 2.06 -16.77
N PRO A 136 -7.09 2.07 -16.34
CA PRO A 136 -7.61 1.11 -15.36
C PRO A 136 -7.55 -0.33 -15.88
N GLN A 137 -7.05 -1.24 -15.03
CA GLN A 137 -7.04 -2.69 -15.25
C GLN A 137 -7.04 -3.41 -13.90
N LYS A 138 -7.15 -4.73 -13.88
CA LYS A 138 -7.09 -5.50 -12.62
C LYS A 138 -5.83 -5.17 -11.82
N GLY A 139 -6.00 -4.80 -10.55
CA GLY A 139 -4.88 -4.38 -9.68
C GLY A 139 -4.27 -3.01 -10.00
N ARG A 140 -4.87 -2.20 -10.90
CA ARG A 140 -4.43 -0.84 -11.22
C ARG A 140 -5.64 0.10 -11.32
N TYR A 141 -5.74 0.97 -10.34
CA TYR A 141 -6.83 1.91 -10.15
C TYR A 141 -6.35 3.36 -10.30
N ARG A 142 -7.27 4.30 -10.51
CA ARG A 142 -6.96 5.73 -10.55
C ARG A 142 -6.97 6.40 -9.20
N GLU A 143 -7.72 5.84 -8.25
CA GLU A 143 -7.70 6.16 -6.83
C GLU A 143 -7.45 4.86 -6.07
N PHE A 144 -6.41 4.85 -5.23
CA PHE A 144 -6.03 3.68 -4.43
C PHE A 144 -5.27 4.11 -3.18
N TRP A 145 -5.24 3.24 -2.19
CA TRP A 145 -4.59 3.51 -0.92
C TRP A 145 -3.17 2.97 -0.89
N GLN A 146 -2.25 3.82 -0.44
CA GLN A 146 -0.90 3.42 -0.07
C GLN A 146 -0.76 3.46 1.46
N PHE A 147 0.02 2.54 1.98
CA PHE A 147 0.46 2.53 3.35
C PHE A 147 1.99 2.59 3.32
N ASP A 148 2.54 3.79 3.49
CA ASP A 148 3.96 4.05 3.38
C ASP A 148 4.61 4.13 4.76
N GLY A 149 5.79 3.55 4.90
CA GLY A 149 6.67 3.74 6.04
C GLY A 149 8.04 4.17 5.59
N ASP A 150 8.56 5.26 6.18
CA ASP A 150 9.86 5.82 5.85
C ASP A 150 10.66 6.17 7.10
N ILE A 151 11.98 6.08 6.95
CA ILE A 151 12.97 6.50 7.93
C ILE A 151 13.85 7.55 7.25
N VAL A 152 13.94 8.75 7.82
CA VAL A 152 14.78 9.84 7.29
C VAL A 152 15.78 10.32 8.31
N GLY A 153 16.93 10.84 7.84
CA GLY A 153 18.00 11.38 8.69
C GLY A 153 18.98 10.33 9.19
N SER A 154 19.14 9.21 8.49
CA SER A 154 20.13 8.19 8.81
C SER A 154 20.59 7.44 7.55
N ASP A 155 21.91 7.31 7.38
CA ASP A 155 22.53 6.55 6.30
C ASP A 155 22.71 5.05 6.63
N SER A 156 22.34 4.64 7.85
CA SER A 156 22.50 3.27 8.31
C SER A 156 21.69 2.28 7.48
N LEU A 157 22.34 1.22 7.00
CA LEU A 157 21.70 0.11 6.29
C LEU A 157 20.83 -0.77 7.21
N LEU A 158 20.88 -0.58 8.52
CA LEU A 158 19.94 -1.20 9.46
C LEU A 158 18.51 -0.72 9.21
N ASN A 159 18.34 0.44 8.61
CA ASN A 159 17.01 0.94 8.23
C ASN A 159 16.36 0.05 7.16
N GLU A 160 17.13 -0.39 6.13
CA GLU A 160 16.68 -1.34 5.13
C GLU A 160 16.34 -2.70 5.74
N VAL A 161 17.21 -3.17 6.64
CA VAL A 161 16.99 -4.43 7.38
C VAL A 161 15.68 -4.38 8.15
N GLU A 162 15.42 -3.30 8.88
CA GLU A 162 14.19 -3.11 9.66
C GLU A 162 12.94 -3.08 8.77
N LEU A 163 13.00 -2.38 7.63
CA LEU A 163 11.90 -2.34 6.67
C LEU A 163 11.59 -3.73 6.08
N MET A 164 12.62 -4.54 5.81
CA MET A 164 12.41 -5.92 5.31
C MET A 164 11.83 -6.82 6.39
N GLN A 165 12.19 -6.65 7.65
CA GLN A 165 11.54 -7.34 8.77
C GLN A 165 10.06 -6.94 8.91
N ILE A 166 9.74 -5.67 8.71
CA ILE A 166 8.35 -5.18 8.70
C ILE A 166 7.56 -5.88 7.58
N VAL A 167 8.11 -5.94 6.36
CA VAL A 167 7.49 -6.65 5.23
C VAL A 167 7.25 -8.12 5.58
N ASP A 168 8.26 -8.82 6.05
CA ASP A 168 8.17 -10.23 6.43
C ASP A 168 7.09 -10.46 7.50
N THR A 169 7.08 -9.62 8.52
CA THR A 169 6.11 -9.68 9.63
C THR A 169 4.68 -9.44 9.14
N VAL A 170 4.46 -8.44 8.30
CA VAL A 170 3.13 -8.10 7.76
C VAL A 170 2.56 -9.26 6.96
N PHE A 171 3.32 -9.78 5.98
CA PHE A 171 2.83 -10.87 5.13
C PHE A 171 2.72 -12.20 5.87
N SER A 172 3.57 -12.44 6.86
CA SER A 172 3.43 -13.59 7.78
C SER A 172 2.13 -13.52 8.58
N ARG A 173 1.73 -12.32 9.06
CA ARG A 173 0.45 -12.13 9.77
C ARG A 173 -0.76 -12.30 8.86
N PHE A 174 -0.65 -11.93 7.59
CA PHE A 174 -1.69 -12.17 6.59
C PHE A 174 -1.78 -13.63 6.15
N GLY A 175 -0.80 -14.48 6.47
CA GLY A 175 -0.72 -15.84 5.97
C GLY A 175 -0.44 -15.92 4.45
N VAL A 176 0.16 -14.88 3.88
CA VAL A 176 0.48 -14.78 2.45
C VAL A 176 1.96 -15.04 2.25
N ARG A 177 2.30 -16.01 1.40
CA ARG A 177 3.69 -16.24 0.99
C ARG A 177 4.11 -15.23 -0.05
N VAL A 178 5.26 -14.59 0.19
CA VAL A 178 5.81 -13.59 -0.71
C VAL A 178 7.27 -13.85 -1.03
N GLN A 179 7.72 -13.35 -2.17
CA GLN A 179 9.13 -13.21 -2.50
C GLN A 179 9.51 -11.73 -2.40
N ILE A 180 10.53 -11.45 -1.60
CA ILE A 180 11.13 -10.14 -1.46
C ILE A 180 12.31 -10.07 -2.42
N LYS A 181 12.24 -9.23 -3.44
CA LYS A 181 13.33 -8.96 -4.37
C LYS A 181 14.10 -7.73 -3.91
N ILE A 182 15.41 -7.80 -3.93
CA ILE A 182 16.32 -6.70 -3.63
C ILE A 182 17.29 -6.47 -4.78
N ASN A 183 17.61 -5.21 -5.06
CA ASN A 183 18.74 -4.80 -5.88
C ASN A 183 19.29 -3.47 -5.32
N ASN A 184 20.27 -2.89 -5.96
CA ASN A 184 20.86 -1.60 -5.59
C ASN A 184 21.11 -0.75 -6.83
N ARG A 185 20.70 0.52 -6.80
CA ARG A 185 20.95 1.47 -7.90
C ARG A 185 22.43 1.63 -8.21
N LYS A 186 23.29 1.52 -7.20
CA LYS A 186 24.75 1.58 -7.37
C LYS A 186 25.26 0.37 -8.15
N ILE A 187 24.70 -0.82 -7.96
CA ILE A 187 25.02 -2.00 -8.78
C ILE A 187 24.63 -1.74 -10.24
N LEU A 188 23.43 -1.25 -10.49
CA LEU A 188 22.96 -0.94 -11.84
C LEU A 188 23.83 0.14 -12.52
N THR A 189 24.25 1.17 -11.77
CA THR A 189 25.17 2.19 -12.26
C THR A 189 26.52 1.57 -12.61
N GLY A 190 27.07 0.71 -11.73
CA GLY A 190 28.34 0.01 -11.97
C GLY A 190 28.27 -0.91 -13.21
N ILE A 191 27.14 -1.57 -13.44
CA ILE A 191 26.93 -2.37 -14.66
C ILE A 191 27.03 -1.47 -15.90
N ALA A 192 26.34 -0.31 -15.92
CA ALA A 192 26.40 0.61 -17.03
C ALA A 192 27.81 1.17 -17.26
N GLU A 193 28.58 1.44 -16.18
CA GLU A 193 29.98 1.88 -16.25
C GLU A 193 30.87 0.80 -16.89
N VAL A 194 30.79 -0.42 -16.43
CA VAL A 194 31.65 -1.54 -16.89
C VAL A 194 31.38 -1.92 -18.35
N ILE A 195 30.13 -1.86 -18.80
CA ILE A 195 29.81 -2.12 -20.21
C ILE A 195 30.15 -0.92 -21.10
N GLY A 196 30.57 0.22 -20.53
CA GLY A 196 30.91 1.45 -21.28
C GLY A 196 29.70 2.21 -21.79
N ALA A 197 28.60 2.21 -21.03
CA ALA A 197 27.34 2.88 -21.37
C ALA A 197 26.77 3.66 -20.16
N ALA A 198 27.60 4.30 -19.36
CA ALA A 198 27.20 5.00 -18.14
C ALA A 198 26.12 6.07 -18.37
N GLU A 199 26.17 6.79 -19.49
CA GLU A 199 25.20 7.80 -19.88
C GLU A 199 23.82 7.22 -20.28
N LYS A 200 23.76 5.89 -20.51
CA LYS A 200 22.56 5.15 -20.91
C LYS A 200 21.89 4.41 -19.73
N ILE A 201 22.27 4.68 -18.50
CA ILE A 201 21.78 3.96 -17.31
C ILE A 201 20.24 3.94 -17.24
N VAL A 202 19.58 5.03 -17.65
CA VAL A 202 18.11 5.13 -17.61
C VAL A 202 17.51 4.19 -18.66
N ASP A 203 18.03 4.20 -19.89
CA ASP A 203 17.55 3.36 -20.99
C ASP A 203 17.77 1.88 -20.66
N ILE A 204 18.95 1.53 -20.15
CA ILE A 204 19.32 0.17 -19.71
C ILE A 204 18.34 -0.33 -18.63
N THR A 205 18.09 0.48 -17.62
CA THR A 205 17.22 0.08 -16.49
C THR A 205 15.76 -0.05 -16.93
N VAL A 206 15.27 0.81 -17.82
CA VAL A 206 13.91 0.75 -18.36
C VAL A 206 13.72 -0.49 -19.23
N ALA A 207 14.70 -0.86 -20.06
CA ALA A 207 14.66 -2.05 -20.90
C ALA A 207 14.70 -3.34 -20.06
N ILE A 208 15.63 -3.42 -19.09
CA ILE A 208 15.78 -4.59 -18.21
C ILE A 208 14.51 -4.83 -17.36
N ASP A 209 13.83 -3.79 -16.88
CA ASP A 209 12.57 -3.94 -16.11
C ASP A 209 11.46 -4.64 -16.91
N LYS A 210 11.57 -4.65 -18.22
CA LYS A 210 10.60 -5.30 -19.10
C LYS A 210 10.92 -6.78 -19.37
N LEU A 211 12.08 -7.29 -18.93
CA LEU A 211 12.57 -8.62 -19.26
C LEU A 211 11.53 -9.72 -19.00
N ASP A 212 10.90 -9.72 -17.81
CA ASP A 212 9.86 -10.71 -17.43
C ASP A 212 8.61 -10.64 -18.33
N LYS A 213 8.39 -9.54 -19.06
CA LYS A 213 7.18 -9.29 -19.84
C LYS A 213 7.35 -9.52 -21.34
N ILE A 214 8.48 -9.06 -21.88
CA ILE A 214 8.72 -9.05 -23.33
C ILE A 214 9.80 -10.03 -23.76
N GLY A 215 10.55 -10.61 -22.83
CA GLY A 215 11.63 -11.56 -23.10
C GLY A 215 12.93 -10.89 -23.56
N LEU A 216 14.02 -11.68 -23.54
CA LEU A 216 15.38 -11.21 -23.76
C LEU A 216 15.62 -10.61 -25.14
N ASP A 217 15.07 -11.24 -26.19
CA ASP A 217 15.25 -10.76 -27.56
C ASP A 217 14.68 -9.37 -27.80
N ASN A 218 13.48 -9.10 -27.23
CA ASN A 218 12.85 -7.80 -27.34
C ASN A 218 13.56 -6.75 -26.48
N VAL A 219 14.08 -7.13 -25.30
CA VAL A 219 14.92 -6.25 -24.49
C VAL A 219 16.19 -5.86 -25.26
N ASN A 220 16.85 -6.82 -25.91
CA ASN A 220 18.04 -6.55 -26.72
C ASN A 220 17.74 -5.64 -27.91
N GLN A 221 16.57 -5.81 -28.53
CA GLN A 221 16.15 -4.91 -29.61
C GLN A 221 15.92 -3.49 -29.09
N GLU A 222 15.23 -3.32 -27.97
CA GLU A 222 15.00 -2.01 -27.34
C GLU A 222 16.33 -1.33 -26.99
N LEU A 223 17.28 -2.06 -26.41
CA LEU A 223 18.61 -1.54 -26.08
C LEU A 223 19.38 -1.05 -27.33
N ARG A 224 19.27 -1.75 -28.49
CA ARG A 224 19.82 -1.27 -29.75
C ARG A 224 19.15 0.00 -30.24
N GLU A 225 17.83 0.07 -30.16
CA GLU A 225 17.05 1.25 -30.55
C GLU A 225 17.43 2.47 -29.68
N ASP A 226 17.74 2.22 -28.40
CA ASP A 226 18.23 3.23 -27.46
C ASP A 226 19.74 3.57 -27.66
N GLY A 227 20.41 2.93 -28.63
CA GLY A 227 21.75 3.26 -29.08
C GLY A 227 22.88 2.52 -28.36
N LEU A 228 22.64 1.38 -27.74
CA LEU A 228 23.70 0.50 -27.26
C LEU A 228 24.29 -0.32 -28.44
N SER A 229 25.61 -0.50 -28.41
CA SER A 229 26.27 -1.40 -29.37
C SER A 229 26.05 -2.87 -29.04
N ASP A 230 26.18 -3.75 -30.02
CA ASP A 230 26.10 -5.19 -29.83
C ASP A 230 27.14 -5.68 -28.78
N GLU A 231 28.35 -5.12 -28.75
CA GLU A 231 29.37 -5.45 -27.76
C GLU A 231 28.93 -5.10 -26.33
N GLN A 232 28.28 -3.96 -26.15
CA GLN A 232 27.72 -3.55 -24.84
C GLN A 232 26.60 -4.50 -24.40
N ILE A 233 25.72 -4.88 -25.33
CA ILE A 233 24.62 -5.80 -25.07
C ILE A 233 25.17 -7.20 -24.75
N GLU A 234 26.17 -7.70 -25.47
CA GLU A 234 26.82 -8.99 -25.17
C GLU A 234 27.43 -9.02 -23.77
N LYS A 235 28.07 -7.94 -23.34
CA LYS A 235 28.59 -7.81 -21.94
C LYS A 235 27.49 -7.79 -20.88
N LEU A 236 26.30 -7.27 -21.21
CA LEU A 236 25.17 -7.18 -20.31
C LEU A 236 24.48 -8.54 -20.10
N GLN A 237 24.42 -9.40 -21.13
CA GLN A 237 23.69 -10.67 -21.13
C GLN A 237 23.97 -11.58 -19.93
N PRO A 238 25.25 -11.93 -19.60
CA PRO A 238 25.54 -12.83 -18.51
C PRO A 238 25.17 -12.22 -17.14
N ILE A 239 25.07 -10.90 -17.05
CA ILE A 239 24.70 -10.19 -15.82
C ILE A 239 23.20 -10.29 -15.56
N ILE A 240 22.38 -9.99 -16.56
CA ILE A 240 20.92 -9.98 -16.41
C ILE A 240 20.30 -11.39 -16.37
N SER A 241 21.03 -12.39 -16.87
CA SER A 241 20.65 -13.81 -16.83
C SER A 241 21.35 -14.60 -15.69
N LEU A 242 22.00 -13.90 -14.74
CA LEU A 242 22.74 -14.53 -13.65
C LEU A 242 21.80 -15.26 -12.70
N GLU A 243 21.95 -16.58 -12.63
CA GLU A 243 21.23 -17.46 -11.72
C GLU A 243 22.12 -17.90 -10.53
N GLY A 244 21.51 -18.48 -9.51
CA GLY A 244 22.19 -18.98 -8.31
C GLY A 244 21.69 -18.38 -7.02
N THR A 245 22.34 -18.72 -5.92
CA THR A 245 22.09 -18.16 -4.60
C THR A 245 22.48 -16.68 -4.52
N ASN A 246 21.99 -15.96 -3.51
CA ASN A 246 22.37 -14.57 -3.29
C ASN A 246 23.89 -14.39 -3.15
N ASP A 247 24.56 -15.30 -2.44
CA ASP A 247 26.00 -15.26 -2.22
C ASP A 247 26.79 -15.47 -3.53
N GLU A 248 26.39 -16.45 -4.35
CA GLU A 248 26.98 -16.69 -5.67
C GLU A 248 26.81 -15.49 -6.60
N LYS A 249 25.60 -14.93 -6.68
CA LYS A 249 25.32 -13.74 -7.48
C LYS A 249 26.15 -12.55 -7.03
N LEU A 250 26.24 -12.29 -5.70
CA LEU A 250 27.05 -11.18 -5.16
C LEU A 250 28.55 -11.37 -5.43
N ASN A 251 29.06 -12.59 -5.39
CA ASN A 251 30.47 -12.85 -5.69
C ASN A 251 30.74 -12.59 -7.17
N THR A 252 29.93 -13.17 -8.06
CA THR A 252 30.08 -12.98 -9.51
C THR A 252 29.94 -11.51 -9.90
N ILE A 253 28.95 -10.79 -9.38
CA ILE A 253 28.78 -9.39 -9.73
C ILE A 253 29.89 -8.50 -9.16
N ALA A 254 30.47 -8.83 -8.02
CA ALA A 254 31.64 -8.14 -7.48
C ALA A 254 32.86 -8.27 -8.41
N GLU A 255 33.09 -9.45 -9.00
CA GLU A 255 34.15 -9.66 -9.97
C GLU A 255 33.91 -8.85 -11.25
N VAL A 256 32.67 -8.86 -11.76
CA VAL A 256 32.28 -8.07 -12.94
C VAL A 256 32.45 -6.57 -12.71
N LEU A 257 32.12 -6.09 -11.50
CA LEU A 257 32.17 -4.67 -11.14
C LEU A 257 33.51 -4.23 -10.56
N ALA A 258 34.58 -5.03 -10.65
CA ALA A 258 35.90 -4.77 -10.04
C ALA A 258 36.50 -3.42 -10.41
N THR A 259 36.12 -2.82 -11.56
CA THR A 259 36.59 -1.52 -12.02
C THR A 259 35.65 -0.35 -11.70
N SER A 260 34.51 -0.61 -11.09
CA SER A 260 33.52 0.39 -10.70
C SER A 260 33.45 0.53 -9.18
N GLU A 261 33.94 1.64 -8.65
CA GLU A 261 33.84 1.94 -7.20
C GLU A 261 32.39 2.06 -6.76
N THR A 262 31.54 2.69 -7.57
CA THR A 262 30.10 2.81 -7.32
C THR A 262 29.43 1.43 -7.26
N GLY A 263 29.73 0.57 -8.23
CA GLY A 263 29.20 -0.77 -8.29
C GLY A 263 29.61 -1.64 -7.11
N LEU A 264 30.89 -1.63 -6.76
CA LEU A 264 31.42 -2.35 -5.59
C LEU A 264 30.75 -1.87 -4.30
N LYS A 265 30.54 -0.58 -4.14
CA LYS A 265 29.82 -0.02 -2.98
C LYS A 265 28.40 -0.56 -2.89
N GLY A 266 27.68 -0.66 -4.03
CA GLY A 266 26.36 -1.27 -4.09
C GLY A 266 26.37 -2.75 -3.69
N VAL A 267 27.40 -3.50 -4.08
CA VAL A 267 27.58 -4.91 -3.68
C VAL A 267 27.80 -5.02 -2.17
N GLU A 268 28.68 -4.20 -1.58
CA GLU A 268 28.90 -4.16 -0.13
C GLU A 268 27.62 -3.89 0.66
N GLU A 269 26.88 -2.86 0.26
CA GLU A 269 25.62 -2.49 0.90
C GLU A 269 24.59 -3.62 0.83
N THR A 270 24.45 -4.23 -0.34
CA THR A 270 23.49 -5.33 -0.56
C THR A 270 23.89 -6.57 0.23
N ARG A 271 25.19 -6.89 0.29
CA ARG A 271 25.73 -8.00 1.09
C ARG A 271 25.43 -7.79 2.58
N PHE A 272 25.70 -6.59 3.10
CA PHE A 272 25.41 -6.26 4.49
C PHE A 272 23.93 -6.50 4.85
N ILE A 273 23.01 -6.02 3.98
CA ILE A 273 21.58 -6.21 4.20
C ILE A 273 21.22 -7.69 4.19
N LEU A 274 21.65 -8.44 3.18
CA LEU A 274 21.31 -9.86 3.03
C LEU A 274 21.88 -10.71 4.16
N ASP A 275 23.13 -10.50 4.55
CA ASP A 275 23.79 -11.25 5.64
C ASP A 275 23.14 -10.98 6.99
N THR A 276 22.76 -9.72 7.24
CA THR A 276 22.05 -9.34 8.45
C THR A 276 20.66 -9.99 8.52
N LEU A 277 19.91 -9.94 7.41
CA LEU A 277 18.58 -10.57 7.31
C LEU A 277 18.66 -12.11 7.44
N LYS A 278 19.70 -12.72 6.89
CA LYS A 278 19.97 -14.17 7.05
C LYS A 278 20.17 -14.55 8.52
N THR A 279 20.90 -13.71 9.28
CA THR A 279 21.11 -13.90 10.72
C THR A 279 19.80 -13.78 11.51
N LEU A 280 18.90 -12.90 11.10
CA LEU A 280 17.61 -12.68 11.76
C LEU A 280 16.57 -13.76 11.42
N GLY A 281 16.71 -14.46 10.30
CA GLY A 281 15.84 -15.56 9.90
C GLY A 281 14.46 -15.13 9.47
N LEU A 282 14.33 -14.52 8.28
CA LEU A 282 13.03 -14.18 7.70
C LEU A 282 12.20 -15.45 7.39
N LYS A 283 10.88 -15.33 7.46
CA LYS A 283 9.95 -16.41 7.08
C LYS A 283 9.71 -16.47 5.57
N ASN A 284 9.82 -15.33 4.91
CA ASN A 284 9.69 -15.20 3.47
C ASN A 284 11.06 -15.12 2.81
N GLU A 285 11.15 -15.62 1.58
CA GLU A 285 12.39 -15.61 0.81
C GLU A 285 12.77 -14.19 0.40
N ILE A 286 14.05 -13.84 0.58
CA ILE A 286 14.65 -12.64 0.00
C ILE A 286 15.65 -13.03 -1.08
N GLN A 287 15.53 -12.43 -2.28
CA GLN A 287 16.31 -12.76 -3.45
C GLN A 287 16.96 -11.53 -4.07
N LEU A 288 18.27 -11.59 -4.31
CA LEU A 288 18.95 -10.63 -5.17
C LEU A 288 18.46 -10.82 -6.62
N ASP A 289 17.89 -9.79 -7.19
CA ASP A 289 17.39 -9.77 -8.56
C ASP A 289 18.00 -8.59 -9.33
N LEU A 290 19.02 -8.88 -10.14
CA LEU A 290 19.75 -7.87 -10.91
C LEU A 290 18.88 -7.23 -12.02
N THR A 291 17.75 -7.86 -12.33
CA THR A 291 16.76 -7.30 -13.28
C THR A 291 15.76 -6.36 -12.62
N LEU A 292 15.73 -6.30 -11.28
CA LEU A 292 14.95 -5.32 -10.56
C LEU A 292 15.57 -3.94 -10.78
N ALA A 293 15.13 -3.24 -11.78
CA ALA A 293 15.60 -1.91 -12.15
C ALA A 293 14.50 -0.85 -11.97
N ARG A 294 13.33 -1.29 -11.60
CA ARG A 294 12.10 -0.51 -11.39
C ARG A 294 12.22 0.44 -10.19
N GLY A 295 11.47 1.49 -10.25
CA GLY A 295 11.30 2.44 -9.18
C GLY A 295 11.22 3.86 -9.70
N LEU A 296 10.87 4.77 -8.82
CA LEU A 296 10.87 6.19 -9.13
C LEU A 296 12.33 6.68 -9.27
N ASN A 297 12.54 7.65 -10.13
CA ASN A 297 13.90 8.13 -10.50
C ASN A 297 14.68 8.74 -9.32
N TYR A 298 14.06 8.89 -8.16
CA TYR A 298 14.71 9.45 -6.97
C TYR A 298 15.45 8.40 -6.11
N TYR A 299 15.35 7.09 -6.38
CA TYR A 299 16.11 6.09 -5.63
C TYR A 299 17.59 6.13 -5.95
N THR A 300 18.43 6.03 -4.90
CA THR A 300 19.90 6.18 -4.96
C THR A 300 20.68 4.98 -4.46
N GLY A 301 20.06 4.07 -3.72
CA GLY A 301 20.67 2.90 -3.10
C GLY A 301 19.85 1.64 -3.30
N ALA A 302 19.64 0.89 -2.20
CA ALA A 302 18.82 -0.31 -2.21
C ALA A 302 17.39 -0.05 -2.74
N ILE A 303 16.87 -0.98 -3.54
CA ILE A 303 15.50 -0.99 -4.05
C ILE A 303 14.86 -2.34 -3.75
N PHE A 304 13.57 -2.33 -3.45
CA PHE A 304 12.82 -3.50 -3.03
C PHE A 304 11.53 -3.65 -3.84
N GLU A 305 11.19 -4.87 -4.15
CA GLU A 305 9.90 -5.25 -4.72
C GLU A 305 9.41 -6.53 -4.06
N VAL A 306 8.11 -6.59 -3.72
CA VAL A 306 7.50 -7.76 -3.11
C VAL A 306 6.41 -8.29 -4.02
N LYS A 307 6.50 -9.56 -4.37
CA LYS A 307 5.52 -10.29 -5.19
C LYS A 307 4.83 -11.37 -4.35
N ALA A 308 3.51 -11.49 -4.49
CA ALA A 308 2.78 -12.65 -3.96
C ALA A 308 3.12 -13.88 -4.80
N LEU A 309 3.36 -15.03 -4.15
CA LEU A 309 3.74 -16.28 -4.85
C LEU A 309 2.54 -17.04 -5.37
N ASP A 310 1.41 -16.97 -4.66
CA ASP A 310 0.24 -17.82 -4.94
C ASP A 310 -0.86 -17.11 -5.77
N VAL A 311 -0.65 -15.84 -6.14
CA VAL A 311 -1.60 -15.04 -6.92
C VAL A 311 -0.86 -14.27 -8.02
N GLN A 312 -1.32 -14.39 -9.26
CA GLN A 312 -0.81 -13.58 -10.37
C GLN A 312 -1.33 -12.14 -10.26
N ILE A 313 -0.51 -11.27 -9.69
CA ILE A 313 -0.75 -9.83 -9.57
C ILE A 313 0.60 -9.10 -9.65
N GLY A 314 0.58 -7.80 -9.99
CA GLY A 314 1.81 -7.00 -9.92
C GLY A 314 2.32 -6.84 -8.49
N SER A 315 3.48 -6.20 -8.33
CA SER A 315 4.09 -5.96 -7.01
C SER A 315 3.09 -5.43 -6.00
N ILE A 316 3.07 -6.02 -4.82
CA ILE A 316 2.14 -5.66 -3.73
C ILE A 316 2.77 -4.70 -2.72
N THR A 317 4.11 -4.63 -2.70
CA THR A 317 4.90 -3.68 -1.91
C THR A 317 6.14 -3.34 -2.69
N GLY A 318 6.67 -2.14 -2.52
CA GLY A 318 7.91 -1.71 -3.13
C GLY A 318 8.47 -0.49 -2.44
N GLY A 319 9.76 -0.22 -2.63
CA GLY A 319 10.42 0.90 -2.00
C GLY A 319 11.90 0.97 -2.30
N GLY A 320 12.63 1.80 -1.55
CA GLY A 320 14.07 1.93 -1.68
C GLY A 320 14.62 3.15 -0.95
N ARG A 321 15.95 3.30 -1.03
CA ARG A 321 16.69 4.42 -0.47
C ARG A 321 16.68 5.62 -1.41
N TYR A 322 16.50 6.81 -0.84
CA TYR A 322 16.52 8.09 -1.54
C TYR A 322 17.29 9.13 -0.71
N ASP A 323 18.43 9.62 -1.23
CA ASP A 323 19.34 10.46 -0.45
C ASP A 323 19.15 11.97 -0.70
N ASN A 324 18.49 12.35 -1.79
CA ASN A 324 18.40 13.74 -2.22
C ASN A 324 16.97 14.27 -2.39
N LEU A 325 15.97 13.53 -1.94
CA LEU A 325 14.57 13.93 -2.17
C LEU A 325 14.21 15.25 -1.48
N THR A 326 14.73 15.47 -0.25
CA THR A 326 14.58 16.73 0.48
C THR A 326 15.36 17.89 -0.14
N GLY A 327 16.42 17.60 -0.90
CA GLY A 327 17.20 18.60 -1.65
C GLY A 327 16.37 19.36 -2.67
N ILE A 328 15.33 18.73 -3.24
CA ILE A 328 14.38 19.36 -4.15
C ILE A 328 13.64 20.55 -3.49
N PHE A 329 13.49 20.50 -2.17
CA PHE A 329 12.85 21.53 -1.36
C PHE A 329 13.85 22.41 -0.59
N GLY A 330 15.13 22.43 -1.02
CA GLY A 330 16.16 23.28 -0.46
C GLY A 330 16.89 22.73 0.77
N MET A 331 16.73 21.43 1.09
CA MET A 331 17.41 20.76 2.21
C MET A 331 18.17 19.51 1.73
N PRO A 332 19.33 19.67 1.07
CA PRO A 332 20.14 18.54 0.61
C PRO A 332 20.77 17.76 1.78
N GLY A 333 21.17 16.51 1.51
CA GLY A 333 21.94 15.69 2.45
C GLY A 333 21.12 14.99 3.53
N ILE A 334 19.80 14.92 3.40
CA ILE A 334 18.96 14.09 4.25
C ILE A 334 18.69 12.77 3.52
N SER A 335 19.35 11.71 3.97
CA SER A 335 19.09 10.37 3.51
C SER A 335 17.75 9.86 4.03
N GLY A 336 17.05 9.09 3.20
CA GLY A 336 15.81 8.43 3.56
C GLY A 336 15.69 7.07 2.88
N VAL A 337 14.96 6.17 3.51
CA VAL A 337 14.57 4.89 2.94
C VAL A 337 13.14 4.58 3.33
N GLY A 338 12.36 4.04 2.41
CA GLY A 338 10.96 3.75 2.69
C GLY A 338 10.39 2.64 1.83
N ILE A 339 9.26 2.11 2.28
CA ILE A 339 8.46 1.11 1.57
C ILE A 339 7.00 1.54 1.54
N SER A 340 6.31 1.13 0.49
CA SER A 340 4.90 1.37 0.26
C SER A 340 4.15 0.06 0.07
N PHE A 341 3.18 -0.22 0.94
CA PHE A 341 2.23 -1.31 0.76
C PHE A 341 1.07 -0.84 -0.12
N GLY A 342 0.84 -1.54 -1.23
CA GLY A 342 -0.29 -1.33 -2.12
C GLY A 342 -1.57 -1.97 -1.58
N VAL A 343 -2.31 -1.26 -0.73
CA VAL A 343 -3.46 -1.80 0.03
C VAL A 343 -4.48 -2.48 -0.88
N ASP A 344 -4.80 -1.89 -2.01
CA ASP A 344 -5.80 -2.42 -2.93
C ASP A 344 -5.35 -3.71 -3.61
N ARG A 345 -4.06 -3.87 -3.89
CA ARG A 345 -3.50 -5.14 -4.39
C ARG A 345 -3.43 -6.21 -3.31
N ILE A 346 -3.07 -5.85 -2.09
CA ILE A 346 -3.11 -6.75 -0.93
C ILE A 346 -4.54 -7.22 -0.68
N PHE A 347 -5.53 -6.32 -0.77
CA PHE A 347 -6.94 -6.66 -0.69
C PHE A 347 -7.35 -7.69 -1.75
N ASP A 348 -6.92 -7.50 -3.00
CA ASP A 348 -7.19 -8.45 -4.09
C ASP A 348 -6.52 -9.82 -3.84
N VAL A 349 -5.29 -9.84 -3.29
CA VAL A 349 -4.57 -11.08 -2.92
C VAL A 349 -5.29 -11.83 -1.79
N LEU A 350 -5.62 -11.14 -0.70
CA LEU A 350 -6.29 -11.76 0.45
C LEU A 350 -7.68 -12.30 0.08
N ASN A 351 -8.41 -11.62 -0.82
CA ASN A 351 -9.68 -12.14 -1.34
C ASN A 351 -9.48 -13.39 -2.22
N ALA A 352 -8.42 -13.42 -3.04
CA ALA A 352 -8.14 -14.57 -3.91
C ALA A 352 -7.74 -15.83 -3.12
N LEU A 353 -7.07 -15.64 -1.97
CA LEU A 353 -6.57 -16.72 -1.11
C LEU A 353 -7.52 -17.05 0.06
N ASP A 354 -8.61 -16.30 0.24
CA ASP A 354 -9.53 -16.38 1.39
C ASP A 354 -8.81 -16.34 2.76
N CYS A 355 -7.82 -15.42 2.88
CA CYS A 355 -6.94 -15.31 4.05
C CYS A 355 -7.46 -14.36 5.14
N TYR A 356 -8.73 -13.96 5.09
CA TYR A 356 -9.29 -13.11 6.15
C TYR A 356 -9.71 -13.96 7.37
N PRO A 357 -9.41 -13.52 8.61
CA PRO A 357 -9.97 -14.12 9.80
C PRO A 357 -11.50 -14.01 9.78
N LYS A 358 -12.19 -15.03 10.30
CA LYS A 358 -13.66 -15.05 10.32
C LYS A 358 -14.27 -13.85 11.03
N ASP A 359 -13.63 -13.38 12.09
CA ASP A 359 -14.04 -12.22 12.90
C ASP A 359 -13.71 -10.85 12.25
N ALA A 360 -12.78 -10.81 11.30
CA ALA A 360 -12.45 -9.58 10.58
C ALA A 360 -13.62 -9.04 9.75
N THR A 361 -14.56 -9.88 9.38
CA THR A 361 -15.72 -9.53 8.55
C THR A 361 -17.00 -9.35 9.34
N ASN A 362 -16.98 -9.60 10.64
CA ASN A 362 -18.17 -9.51 11.48
C ASN A 362 -18.60 -8.06 11.70
N GLY A 363 -19.79 -7.73 11.20
CA GLY A 363 -20.53 -6.53 11.51
C GLY A 363 -21.14 -6.60 12.92
N THR A 364 -22.46 -6.50 13.01
CA THR A 364 -23.22 -6.70 14.25
C THR A 364 -23.04 -8.12 14.77
N GLN A 365 -22.74 -8.29 16.05
CA GLN A 365 -22.59 -9.60 16.69
C GLN A 365 -23.87 -10.08 17.37
N LEU A 366 -24.70 -9.15 17.84
CA LEU A 366 -25.93 -9.44 18.57
C LEU A 366 -27.05 -8.53 18.08
N LEU A 367 -28.18 -9.13 17.69
CA LEU A 367 -29.42 -8.41 17.36
C LEU A 367 -30.50 -8.72 18.38
N PHE A 368 -31.08 -7.68 18.96
CA PHE A 368 -32.28 -7.79 19.76
C PHE A 368 -33.53 -7.66 18.87
N ILE A 369 -34.47 -8.58 19.00
CA ILE A 369 -35.76 -8.55 18.31
C ILE A 369 -36.68 -7.55 19.01
N ASN A 370 -37.37 -6.74 18.22
CA ASN A 370 -38.38 -5.80 18.67
C ASN A 370 -39.78 -6.38 18.49
N PHE A 371 -40.44 -6.77 19.61
CA PHE A 371 -41.81 -7.23 19.59
C PHE A 371 -42.83 -6.12 19.89
N GLY A 372 -42.41 -4.98 20.41
CA GLY A 372 -43.22 -3.84 20.76
C GLY A 372 -42.55 -2.95 21.81
N ASP A 373 -43.23 -1.90 22.20
CA ASP A 373 -42.66 -0.87 23.11
C ASP A 373 -42.28 -1.45 24.49
N LYS A 374 -43.08 -2.36 25.03
CA LYS A 374 -42.87 -2.97 26.35
C LYS A 374 -41.62 -3.85 26.34
N GLU A 375 -41.50 -4.72 25.34
CA GLU A 375 -40.37 -5.63 25.17
C GLU A 375 -39.10 -4.87 24.84
N THR A 376 -39.23 -3.82 24.02
CA THR A 376 -38.10 -2.94 23.71
C THR A 376 -37.58 -2.23 24.96
N ALA A 377 -38.48 -1.64 25.77
CA ALA A 377 -38.10 -1.00 27.04
C ALA A 377 -37.36 -1.96 27.98
N TYR A 378 -37.77 -3.22 28.02
CA TYR A 378 -37.10 -4.28 28.79
C TYR A 378 -35.72 -4.61 28.21
N CYS A 379 -35.57 -4.65 26.89
CA CYS A 379 -34.30 -5.00 26.23
C CYS A 379 -33.24 -3.90 26.28
N LEU A 380 -33.64 -2.60 26.27
CA LEU A 380 -32.70 -1.49 26.15
C LEU A 380 -31.57 -1.47 27.20
N PRO A 381 -31.80 -1.77 28.51
CA PRO A 381 -30.71 -1.90 29.45
C PRO A 381 -29.70 -3.00 29.10
N SER A 382 -30.19 -4.13 28.56
CA SER A 382 -29.35 -5.24 28.14
C SER A 382 -28.57 -4.90 26.87
N VAL A 383 -29.15 -4.15 25.93
CA VAL A 383 -28.48 -3.61 24.74
C VAL A 383 -27.34 -2.67 25.17
N ALA A 384 -27.58 -1.76 26.11
CA ALA A 384 -26.55 -0.86 26.62
C ALA A 384 -25.40 -1.65 27.27
N LYS A 385 -25.72 -2.62 28.14
CA LYS A 385 -24.73 -3.45 28.83
C LYS A 385 -23.87 -4.29 27.86
N ALA A 386 -24.48 -4.85 26.82
CA ALA A 386 -23.74 -5.55 25.77
C ALA A 386 -22.75 -4.63 25.02
N ARG A 387 -23.17 -3.39 24.71
CA ARG A 387 -22.31 -2.39 24.07
C ARG A 387 -21.17 -1.94 24.98
N GLU A 388 -21.45 -1.73 26.28
CA GLU A 388 -20.41 -1.42 27.27
C GLU A 388 -19.36 -2.53 27.39
N ALA A 389 -19.77 -3.78 27.19
CA ALA A 389 -18.87 -4.92 27.14
C ALA A 389 -18.12 -5.08 25.81
N GLY A 390 -18.30 -4.15 24.86
CA GLY A 390 -17.62 -4.16 23.56
C GLY A 390 -18.29 -5.00 22.48
N ILE A 391 -19.49 -5.56 22.73
CA ILE A 391 -20.24 -6.35 21.75
C ILE A 391 -20.99 -5.40 20.80
N ARG A 392 -20.77 -5.53 19.51
CA ARG A 392 -21.47 -4.77 18.45
C ARG A 392 -22.92 -5.21 18.40
N THR A 393 -23.80 -4.42 19.02
CA THR A 393 -25.19 -4.79 19.29
C THR A 393 -26.16 -3.82 18.61
N GLU A 394 -27.15 -4.38 17.89
CA GLU A 394 -28.30 -3.68 17.35
C GLU A 394 -29.59 -4.10 18.10
N ILE A 395 -30.59 -3.22 18.12
CA ILE A 395 -31.99 -3.58 18.35
C ILE A 395 -32.75 -3.24 17.07
N PHE A 396 -33.63 -4.15 16.61
CA PHE A 396 -34.39 -3.88 15.39
C PHE A 396 -35.33 -2.66 15.62
N PRO A 397 -35.28 -1.64 14.75
CA PRO A 397 -35.94 -0.35 15.06
C PRO A 397 -37.46 -0.43 15.07
N ASP A 398 -38.05 -1.25 14.20
CA ASP A 398 -39.52 -1.31 14.03
C ASP A 398 -40.10 -2.58 14.63
N SER A 399 -41.25 -2.47 15.32
CA SER A 399 -42.07 -3.63 15.70
C SER A 399 -42.71 -4.26 14.46
N THR A 400 -42.03 -5.29 13.93
CA THR A 400 -42.48 -6.03 12.75
C THR A 400 -42.49 -7.54 13.01
N LYS A 401 -43.08 -8.32 12.09
CA LYS A 401 -43.11 -9.78 12.21
C LYS A 401 -41.70 -10.32 12.44
N MET A 402 -41.55 -11.22 13.44
CA MET A 402 -40.30 -11.89 13.78
C MET A 402 -39.57 -12.46 12.54
N LYS A 403 -40.28 -13.05 11.59
CA LYS A 403 -39.70 -13.57 10.35
C LYS A 403 -38.91 -12.53 9.57
N LYS A 404 -39.38 -11.26 9.50
CA LYS A 404 -38.69 -10.18 8.81
C LYS A 404 -37.40 -9.83 9.52
N GLN A 405 -37.42 -9.74 10.84
CA GLN A 405 -36.26 -9.43 11.67
C GLN A 405 -35.19 -10.55 11.63
N MET A 406 -35.64 -11.83 11.64
CA MET A 406 -34.74 -12.97 11.46
C MET A 406 -34.13 -13.04 10.06
N SER A 407 -34.91 -12.67 9.02
CA SER A 407 -34.37 -12.56 7.67
C SER A 407 -33.31 -11.45 7.55
N TYR A 408 -33.48 -10.36 8.28
CA TYR A 408 -32.46 -9.29 8.38
C TYR A 408 -31.19 -9.80 9.08
N ALA A 409 -31.33 -10.51 10.20
CA ALA A 409 -30.20 -11.11 10.89
C ALA A 409 -29.39 -12.07 9.98
N ASN A 410 -30.10 -12.93 9.24
CA ASN A 410 -29.48 -13.84 8.28
C ASN A 410 -28.80 -13.09 7.13
N ALA A 411 -29.44 -12.09 6.54
CA ALA A 411 -28.88 -11.32 5.43
C ALA A 411 -27.61 -10.54 5.83
N LYS A 412 -27.54 -10.10 7.09
CA LYS A 412 -26.36 -9.46 7.69
C LYS A 412 -25.36 -10.42 8.30
N GLN A 413 -25.64 -11.72 8.27
CA GLN A 413 -24.80 -12.77 8.91
C GLN A 413 -24.53 -12.48 10.39
N ILE A 414 -25.54 -11.98 11.12
CA ILE A 414 -25.45 -11.74 12.56
C ILE A 414 -25.44 -13.07 13.30
N PRO A 415 -24.39 -13.39 14.07
CA PRO A 415 -24.25 -14.72 14.66
C PRO A 415 -25.22 -15.00 15.81
N PHE A 416 -25.66 -13.96 16.54
CA PHE A 416 -26.53 -14.14 17.69
C PHE A 416 -27.75 -13.22 17.62
N VAL A 417 -28.90 -13.77 18.04
CA VAL A 417 -30.16 -13.02 18.16
C VAL A 417 -30.72 -13.22 19.57
N ALA A 418 -31.03 -12.11 20.26
CA ALA A 418 -31.68 -12.11 21.57
C ALA A 418 -33.16 -11.77 21.45
N LEU A 419 -33.98 -12.46 22.19
CA LEU A 419 -35.45 -12.34 22.22
C LEU A 419 -35.93 -12.11 23.65
N ALA A 420 -36.91 -11.24 23.82
CA ALA A 420 -37.65 -11.08 25.07
C ALA A 420 -39.16 -11.00 24.79
N GLY A 421 -39.86 -12.01 25.16
CA GLY A 421 -41.30 -12.02 25.22
C GLY A 421 -41.80 -11.99 26.67
N GLU A 422 -43.08 -12.22 26.90
CA GLU A 422 -43.67 -12.16 28.27
C GLU A 422 -43.00 -13.16 29.24
N ASN A 423 -42.67 -14.34 28.76
CA ASN A 423 -42.03 -15.41 29.57
C ASN A 423 -40.59 -15.00 29.98
N GLU A 424 -39.82 -14.49 29.03
CA GLU A 424 -38.45 -14.03 29.30
C GLU A 424 -38.44 -12.83 30.28
N MET A 425 -39.36 -11.89 30.07
CA MET A 425 -39.50 -10.71 30.99
C MET A 425 -39.91 -11.17 32.40
N ALA A 426 -40.82 -12.12 32.53
CA ALA A 426 -41.24 -12.65 33.83
C ALA A 426 -40.08 -13.38 34.54
N ALA A 427 -39.21 -14.03 33.77
CA ALA A 427 -38.02 -14.72 34.29
C ALA A 427 -36.83 -13.82 34.55
N GLY A 428 -36.86 -12.53 34.15
CA GLY A 428 -35.71 -11.63 34.19
C GLY A 428 -34.57 -12.03 33.26
N LYS A 429 -34.87 -12.74 32.17
CA LYS A 429 -33.88 -13.35 31.25
C LYS A 429 -34.18 -12.98 29.81
N LEU A 430 -33.35 -13.49 28.91
CA LEU A 430 -33.42 -13.34 27.46
C LEU A 430 -33.22 -14.70 26.80
N THR A 431 -33.93 -14.99 25.73
CA THR A 431 -33.64 -16.16 24.90
C THR A 431 -32.56 -15.75 23.89
N LEU A 432 -31.36 -16.32 24.04
CA LEU A 432 -30.27 -16.18 23.07
C LEU A 432 -30.37 -17.30 22.04
N LYS A 433 -30.38 -16.96 20.77
CA LYS A 433 -30.29 -17.87 19.65
C LYS A 433 -28.99 -17.77 18.92
N ASN A 434 -28.23 -18.86 18.81
CA ASN A 434 -27.11 -18.95 17.89
C ASN A 434 -27.66 -19.20 16.46
N MET A 435 -27.32 -18.33 15.53
CA MET A 435 -27.88 -18.38 14.18
C MET A 435 -27.18 -19.41 13.28
N GLU A 436 -25.98 -19.86 13.64
CA GLU A 436 -25.23 -20.90 12.93
C GLU A 436 -25.72 -22.31 13.33
N THR A 437 -25.79 -22.59 14.64
CA THR A 437 -26.17 -23.88 15.15
C THR A 437 -27.68 -24.05 15.31
N GLY A 438 -28.42 -22.94 15.42
CA GLY A 438 -29.86 -22.94 15.72
C GLY A 438 -30.19 -23.16 17.19
N GLU A 439 -29.20 -23.38 18.05
CA GLU A 439 -29.42 -23.61 19.49
C GLU A 439 -29.99 -22.35 20.16
N GLN A 440 -30.85 -22.59 21.17
CA GLN A 440 -31.47 -21.53 21.95
C GLN A 440 -31.28 -21.79 23.44
N SER A 441 -30.99 -20.74 24.20
CA SER A 441 -30.80 -20.81 25.66
C SER A 441 -31.46 -19.60 26.34
N LEU A 442 -32.19 -19.91 27.43
CA LEU A 442 -32.80 -18.87 28.29
C LEU A 442 -31.80 -18.46 29.36
N ILE A 443 -31.11 -17.32 29.16
CA ILE A 443 -29.98 -16.87 29.97
C ILE A 443 -30.04 -15.38 30.29
N THR A 444 -29.24 -14.95 31.24
CA THR A 444 -29.10 -13.54 31.61
C THR A 444 -28.21 -12.78 30.60
N ILE A 445 -28.26 -11.46 30.60
CA ILE A 445 -27.38 -10.63 29.76
C ILE A 445 -25.89 -10.86 30.07
N ASP A 446 -25.53 -11.15 31.32
CA ASP A 446 -24.14 -11.44 31.70
C ASP A 446 -23.63 -12.76 31.11
N GLU A 447 -24.51 -13.75 31.04
CA GLU A 447 -24.22 -15.04 30.40
C GLU A 447 -24.14 -14.89 28.89
N ILE A 448 -25.00 -14.03 28.27
CA ILE A 448 -24.91 -13.68 26.82
C ILE A 448 -23.54 -13.05 26.51
N ILE A 449 -23.14 -12.05 27.31
CA ILE A 449 -21.85 -11.38 27.13
C ILE A 449 -20.70 -12.38 27.19
N LYS A 450 -20.69 -13.26 28.19
CA LYS A 450 -19.68 -14.31 28.32
C LYS A 450 -19.67 -15.25 27.13
N THR A 451 -20.84 -15.65 26.63
CA THR A 451 -20.97 -16.57 25.49
C THR A 451 -20.45 -15.96 24.18
N ILE A 452 -20.65 -14.66 23.97
CA ILE A 452 -20.22 -13.98 22.74
C ILE A 452 -18.73 -13.61 22.76
N LEU A 453 -18.16 -13.38 23.96
CA LEU A 453 -16.74 -13.02 24.12
C LEU A 453 -15.81 -14.23 24.32
N ALA A 454 -16.35 -15.43 24.54
CA ALA A 454 -15.60 -16.69 24.63
C ALA A 454 -15.16 -17.18 23.25
#